data_64b6077200976b6eb98841a4243a7599
#
_entry.id   64b6077200976b6eb98841a4243a7599
#
_cell.length_a   1.000
_cell.length_b   1.000
_cell.length_c   1.000
_cell.angle_alpha   90.00
_cell.angle_beta   90.00
_cell.angle_gamma   90.00
#
_symmetry.space_group_name_H-M   'P 1'
#
loop_
_entity.id
_entity.type
_entity.pdbx_description
1 polymer ?
#
loop_
_entity_poly.entity_id
_entity_poly.type
_entity_poly.pdbx_seq_one_letter_code
_entity_poly.pdbx_strand_id
1 'polypeptide(L)'
;MPAPTSRSASEMQAHPLSDEQLLDLVQRQTFRYFWEGAHPLSGLALDRCHRRTDEPDTPVSVGGSGFAAMALIVGCERGWVSREQAQARLAAMLDCLEKATCYHGMYPHFMRGDTGATVPFSRKDDGADLVETSLLFQGLLCARAYFDREIPEETRLRERIGWLWREAEWSWFTRGGRKVLTWHWSPTNGFAVDHEIRGWNECLITYLLAVSAPRYAVPAELYHDGWAMSRDFINRRPFEGVELPLGPPWGGPLFLAHFSFCGLDPRGLHDRYADYWEQNVNHTRINYAYCVRNPHRYRGYGPDCWGLTAGDTPGGYTAHAPDNDRGVITPAAALASFPYAAREAMAALRHFYQDLGDRIWGRFGFVDGFSEQQEWYADTFLAISQGPIIAMIENYRSGLLWKLFMGIPEIQAGLLKLGFRSPHLA
;
A
#
# COMPACT_ATOMS: atom_id res chain seq x y z
N MET A 1 4.06 26.66 -7.82
CA MET A 1 5.28 26.86 -7.00
C MET A 1 6.49 26.53 -7.87
N PRO A 2 7.61 27.26 -7.79
CA PRO A 2 8.79 26.90 -8.56
C PRO A 2 9.29 25.54 -8.10
N ALA A 3 9.68 24.69 -9.06
CA ALA A 3 10.29 23.40 -8.79
C ALA A 3 11.56 23.60 -7.95
N PRO A 4 11.84 22.76 -6.95
CA PRO A 4 13.12 22.78 -6.29
C PRO A 4 14.18 22.43 -7.34
N THR A 5 15.10 23.35 -7.57
CA THR A 5 16.25 23.17 -8.44
C THR A 5 17.00 21.92 -8.00
N SER A 6 17.28 21.02 -8.94
CA SER A 6 18.16 19.88 -8.70
C SER A 6 19.53 20.41 -8.23
N ARG A 7 19.87 20.12 -6.97
CA ARG A 7 21.22 20.42 -6.46
C ARG A 7 22.22 19.58 -7.27
N SER A 8 23.33 20.20 -7.64
CA SER A 8 24.43 19.48 -8.27
C SER A 8 25.09 18.49 -7.29
N ALA A 9 25.70 17.43 -7.77
CA ALA A 9 26.41 16.45 -6.93
C ALA A 9 27.43 17.10 -5.97
N SER A 10 28.03 18.24 -6.36
CA SER A 10 28.96 19.02 -5.52
C SER A 10 28.27 19.76 -4.37
N GLU A 11 27.02 20.20 -4.54
CA GLU A 11 26.22 20.83 -3.46
C GLU A 11 25.68 19.83 -2.45
N MET A 12 25.48 18.56 -2.86
CA MET A 12 25.05 17.47 -1.97
C MET A 12 26.15 17.02 -0.99
N GLN A 13 27.44 17.22 -1.34
CA GLN A 13 28.57 16.85 -0.50
C GLN A 13 28.93 17.91 0.58
N ALA A 14 28.51 19.14 0.43
CA ALA A 14 28.93 20.23 1.31
C ALA A 14 28.29 20.22 2.71
N HIS A 15 27.03 19.74 2.85
CA HIS A 15 26.35 19.56 4.14
C HIS A 15 25.34 18.41 4.02
N PRO A 16 25.63 17.23 4.58
CA PRO A 16 24.71 16.11 4.55
C PRO A 16 23.39 16.46 5.26
N LEU A 17 22.26 16.14 4.63
CA LEU A 17 20.94 16.32 5.23
C LEU A 17 20.85 15.54 6.55
N SER A 18 20.20 16.11 7.57
CA SER A 18 19.81 15.36 8.75
C SER A 18 18.80 14.26 8.39
N ASP A 19 18.63 13.27 9.29
CA ASP A 19 17.65 12.20 9.08
C ASP A 19 16.24 12.76 8.86
N GLU A 20 15.84 13.75 9.68
CA GLU A 20 14.53 14.40 9.55
C GLU A 20 14.36 15.16 8.24
N GLN A 21 15.40 15.88 7.80
CA GLN A 21 15.38 16.58 6.51
C GLN A 21 15.29 15.60 5.33
N LEU A 22 15.95 14.45 5.43
CA LEU A 22 15.93 13.43 4.40
C LEU A 22 14.57 12.73 4.33
N LEU A 23 13.96 12.40 5.48
CA LEU A 23 12.60 11.89 5.55
C LEU A 23 11.59 12.86 4.96
N ASP A 24 11.68 14.16 5.30
CA ASP A 24 10.79 15.18 4.76
C ASP A 24 10.92 15.31 3.24
N LEU A 25 12.16 15.30 2.75
CA LEU A 25 12.45 15.34 1.31
C LEU A 25 11.82 14.15 0.57
N VAL A 26 12.02 12.93 1.09
CA VAL A 26 11.49 11.71 0.47
C VAL A 26 9.96 11.71 0.48
N GLN A 27 9.35 11.98 1.62
CA GLN A 27 7.88 12.04 1.71
C GLN A 27 7.31 13.09 0.76
N ARG A 28 7.89 14.30 0.74
CA ARG A 28 7.43 15.39 -0.13
C ARG A 28 7.59 15.04 -1.61
N GLN A 29 8.70 14.40 -1.98
CA GLN A 29 8.93 14.00 -3.37
C GLN A 29 7.98 12.87 -3.79
N THR A 30 7.73 11.90 -2.90
CA THR A 30 6.75 10.83 -3.11
C THR A 30 5.31 11.38 -3.17
N PHE A 31 4.97 12.38 -2.35
CA PHE A 31 3.67 13.05 -2.41
C PHE A 31 3.37 13.62 -3.81
N ARG A 32 4.39 14.12 -4.52
CA ARG A 32 4.23 14.68 -5.86
C ARG A 32 3.72 13.64 -6.88
N TYR A 33 4.00 12.35 -6.67
CA TYR A 33 3.41 11.28 -7.49
C TYR A 33 1.87 11.35 -7.43
N PHE A 34 1.32 11.47 -6.24
CA PHE A 34 -0.13 11.51 -6.02
C PHE A 34 -0.76 12.89 -6.25
N TRP A 35 0.05 13.94 -6.29
CA TRP A 35 -0.43 15.31 -6.50
C TRP A 35 -0.26 15.80 -7.93
N GLU A 36 0.94 15.68 -8.47
CA GLU A 36 1.30 16.15 -9.83
C GLU A 36 1.20 15.03 -10.86
N GLY A 37 1.51 13.80 -10.48
CA GLY A 37 1.45 12.61 -11.32
C GLY A 37 0.08 11.92 -11.36
N ALA A 38 -0.92 12.40 -10.62
CA ALA A 38 -2.28 11.87 -10.66
C ALA A 38 -2.98 12.17 -11.99
N HIS A 39 -4.02 11.39 -12.31
CA HIS A 39 -4.84 11.63 -13.48
C HIS A 39 -5.47 13.05 -13.44
N PRO A 40 -5.32 13.87 -14.49
CA PRO A 40 -5.60 15.31 -14.42
C PRO A 40 -7.08 15.66 -14.15
N LEU A 41 -8.01 14.83 -14.59
CA LEU A 41 -9.45 15.07 -14.39
C LEU A 41 -9.96 14.49 -13.08
N SER A 42 -9.64 13.25 -12.78
CA SER A 42 -10.18 12.56 -11.59
C SER A 42 -9.33 12.72 -10.33
N GLY A 43 -8.05 13.03 -10.47
CA GLY A 43 -7.13 13.03 -9.32
C GLY A 43 -6.78 11.65 -8.76
N LEU A 44 -7.27 10.57 -9.38
CA LEU A 44 -6.93 9.19 -9.02
C LEU A 44 -5.47 8.89 -9.40
N ALA A 45 -4.85 7.95 -8.69
CA ALA A 45 -3.47 7.58 -8.94
C ALA A 45 -3.32 6.79 -10.24
N LEU A 46 -2.47 7.24 -11.15
CA LEU A 46 -2.03 6.41 -12.27
C LEU A 46 -1.34 5.15 -11.74
N ASP A 47 -1.50 4.02 -12.40
CA ASP A 47 -0.81 2.77 -12.00
C ASP A 47 0.71 2.99 -11.97
N ARG A 48 1.23 3.61 -13.02
CA ARG A 48 2.65 3.94 -13.15
C ARG A 48 2.85 5.28 -13.84
N CYS A 49 4.00 5.89 -13.56
CA CYS A 49 4.51 7.05 -14.28
C CYS A 49 5.94 6.75 -14.71
N HIS A 50 6.32 7.17 -15.91
CA HIS A 50 7.69 7.04 -16.37
C HIS A 50 8.55 8.22 -15.90
N ARG A 51 9.85 7.96 -15.72
CA ARG A 51 10.81 8.95 -15.24
C ARG A 51 10.97 10.12 -16.21
N ARG A 52 10.90 9.85 -17.51
CA ARG A 52 11.23 10.78 -18.59
C ARG A 52 10.09 11.17 -19.50
N THR A 53 9.04 10.38 -19.54
CA THR A 53 7.90 10.56 -20.44
C THR A 53 6.60 10.51 -19.68
N ASP A 54 5.59 11.24 -20.14
CA ASP A 54 4.21 11.09 -19.71
C ASP A 54 3.49 10.24 -20.75
N GLU A 55 3.02 9.07 -20.35
CA GLU A 55 2.20 8.21 -21.20
C GLU A 55 0.73 8.58 -21.02
N PRO A 56 0.06 9.07 -22.06
CA PRO A 56 -1.29 9.66 -21.93
C PRO A 56 -2.38 8.63 -21.60
N ASP A 57 -2.15 7.35 -21.85
CA ASP A 57 -3.16 6.28 -21.71
C ASP A 57 -2.91 5.34 -20.52
N THR A 58 -2.06 5.71 -19.57
CA THR A 58 -1.84 4.91 -18.36
C THR A 58 -3.13 4.81 -17.55
N PRO A 59 -3.60 3.61 -17.21
CA PRO A 59 -4.79 3.45 -16.39
C PRO A 59 -4.55 3.93 -14.95
N VAL A 60 -5.60 4.24 -14.24
CA VAL A 60 -5.54 4.45 -12.79
C VAL A 60 -5.62 3.12 -12.07
N SER A 61 -4.80 2.94 -11.03
CA SER A 61 -4.86 1.83 -10.09
C SER A 61 -5.86 2.15 -8.98
N VAL A 62 -6.77 1.23 -8.71
CA VAL A 62 -7.81 1.42 -7.69
C VAL A 62 -7.21 1.42 -6.29
N GLY A 63 -6.39 0.42 -5.96
CA GLY A 63 -5.69 0.38 -4.66
C GLY A 63 -4.68 1.51 -4.50
N GLY A 64 -3.94 1.84 -5.58
CA GLY A 64 -3.05 3.01 -5.61
C GLY A 64 -3.80 4.31 -5.32
N SER A 65 -5.07 4.43 -5.73
CA SER A 65 -5.91 5.59 -5.41
C SER A 65 -6.34 5.65 -3.94
N GLY A 66 -6.39 4.51 -3.25
CA GLY A 66 -6.51 4.48 -1.79
C GLY A 66 -5.28 5.10 -1.11
N PHE A 67 -4.09 4.75 -1.56
CA PHE A 67 -2.87 5.39 -1.08
C PHE A 67 -2.80 6.88 -1.46
N ALA A 68 -3.37 7.30 -2.61
CA ALA A 68 -3.49 8.71 -2.95
C ALA A 68 -4.35 9.48 -1.93
N ALA A 69 -5.46 8.91 -1.46
CA ALA A 69 -6.26 9.52 -0.40
C ALA A 69 -5.47 9.68 0.91
N MET A 70 -4.63 8.69 1.29
CA MET A 70 -3.72 8.80 2.44
C MET A 70 -2.64 9.87 2.19
N ALA A 71 -2.09 9.94 0.98
CA ALA A 71 -1.09 10.94 0.61
C ALA A 71 -1.64 12.38 0.70
N LEU A 72 -2.92 12.60 0.34
CA LEU A 72 -3.58 13.91 0.52
C LEU A 72 -3.62 14.33 1.99
N ILE A 73 -3.93 13.41 2.89
CA ILE A 73 -3.91 13.66 4.35
C ILE A 73 -2.51 14.08 4.79
N VAL A 74 -1.48 13.30 4.42
CA VAL A 74 -0.08 13.60 4.75
C VAL A 74 0.34 14.95 4.19
N GLY A 75 0.02 15.24 2.93
CA GLY A 75 0.33 16.51 2.28
C GLY A 75 -0.30 17.71 2.98
N CYS A 76 -1.51 17.54 3.50
CA CYS A 76 -2.22 18.56 4.27
C CYS A 76 -1.56 18.77 5.64
N GLU A 77 -1.30 17.72 6.41
CA GLU A 77 -0.65 17.79 7.74
C GLU A 77 0.78 18.34 7.67
N ARG A 78 1.51 18.04 6.61
CA ARG A 78 2.86 18.55 6.37
C ARG A 78 2.88 19.97 5.75
N GLY A 79 1.69 20.55 5.45
CA GLY A 79 1.57 21.89 4.89
C GLY A 79 2.06 22.04 3.44
N TRP A 80 2.12 20.92 2.68
CA TRP A 80 2.49 20.96 1.26
C TRP A 80 1.33 21.40 0.38
N VAL A 81 0.11 21.14 0.82
CA VAL A 81 -1.15 21.61 0.23
C VAL A 81 -2.08 22.11 1.33
N SER A 82 -3.00 23.02 0.98
CA SER A 82 -4.01 23.43 1.94
C SER A 82 -5.09 22.37 2.12
N ARG A 83 -5.83 22.46 3.24
CA ARG A 83 -6.95 21.54 3.50
C ARG A 83 -8.03 21.66 2.43
N GLU A 84 -8.30 22.87 1.95
CA GLU A 84 -9.27 23.15 0.88
C GLU A 84 -8.80 22.54 -0.45
N GLN A 85 -7.52 22.62 -0.77
CA GLN A 85 -6.96 21.96 -1.96
C GLN A 85 -7.08 20.44 -1.89
N ALA A 86 -6.79 19.84 -0.73
CA ALA A 86 -6.95 18.41 -0.51
C ALA A 86 -8.42 17.97 -0.58
N GLN A 87 -9.36 18.76 -0.01
CA GLN A 87 -10.81 18.54 -0.13
C GLN A 87 -11.27 18.56 -1.60
N ALA A 88 -10.85 19.55 -2.37
CA ALA A 88 -11.21 19.66 -3.78
C ALA A 88 -10.68 18.47 -4.60
N ARG A 89 -9.45 18.01 -4.31
CA ARG A 89 -8.87 16.82 -4.95
C ARG A 89 -9.64 15.55 -4.59
N LEU A 90 -9.95 15.36 -3.30
CA LEU A 90 -10.75 14.22 -2.85
C LEU A 90 -12.17 14.23 -3.45
N ALA A 91 -12.79 15.41 -3.56
CA ALA A 91 -14.10 15.53 -4.21
C ALA A 91 -14.05 15.10 -5.68
N ALA A 92 -13.01 15.49 -6.43
CA ALA A 92 -12.83 15.07 -7.82
C ALA A 92 -12.60 13.53 -7.93
N MET A 93 -11.85 12.93 -7.00
CA MET A 93 -11.71 11.46 -6.93
C MET A 93 -13.08 10.79 -6.73
N LEU A 94 -13.87 11.28 -5.79
CA LEU A 94 -15.21 10.75 -5.52
C LEU A 94 -16.16 10.97 -6.71
N ASP A 95 -16.08 12.10 -7.42
CA ASP A 95 -16.87 12.35 -8.63
C ASP A 95 -16.64 11.32 -9.74
N CYS A 96 -15.41 10.84 -9.86
CA CYS A 96 -15.05 9.74 -10.77
C CYS A 96 -15.55 8.40 -10.24
N LEU A 97 -15.29 8.09 -8.97
CA LEU A 97 -15.65 6.80 -8.34
C LEU A 97 -17.17 6.55 -8.36
N GLU A 98 -17.98 7.58 -8.12
CA GLU A 98 -19.46 7.47 -8.14
C GLU A 98 -20.03 7.21 -9.55
N LYS A 99 -19.30 7.55 -10.60
CA LYS A 99 -19.68 7.32 -11.99
C LYS A 99 -19.00 6.10 -12.60
N ALA A 100 -17.96 5.61 -11.94
CA ALA A 100 -17.16 4.51 -12.44
C ALA A 100 -17.96 3.21 -12.56
N THR A 101 -17.57 2.37 -13.50
CA THR A 101 -18.10 1.02 -13.57
C THR A 101 -17.66 0.24 -12.34
N CYS A 102 -18.62 -0.18 -11.55
CA CYS A 102 -18.40 -1.06 -10.40
C CYS A 102 -19.30 -2.29 -10.50
N TYR A 103 -18.92 -3.34 -9.82
CA TYR A 103 -19.57 -4.65 -9.88
C TYR A 103 -19.85 -5.12 -8.45
N HIS A 104 -21.11 -5.16 -8.07
CA HIS A 104 -21.49 -5.44 -6.68
C HIS A 104 -20.82 -4.46 -5.68
N GLY A 105 -20.70 -3.18 -6.10
CA GLY A 105 -20.05 -2.15 -5.30
C GLY A 105 -18.53 -2.25 -5.19
N MET A 106 -17.89 -3.19 -5.90
CA MET A 106 -16.44 -3.32 -6.00
C MET A 106 -15.92 -2.80 -7.33
N TYR A 107 -14.75 -2.18 -7.29
CA TYR A 107 -14.09 -1.59 -8.45
C TYR A 107 -13.18 -2.61 -9.13
N PRO A 108 -12.83 -2.42 -10.42
CA PRO A 108 -11.85 -3.25 -11.11
C PRO A 108 -10.43 -2.95 -10.60
N HIS A 109 -9.48 -3.79 -10.95
CA HIS A 109 -8.06 -3.55 -10.68
C HIS A 109 -7.59 -2.23 -11.28
N PHE A 110 -7.88 -2.04 -12.56
CA PHE A 110 -7.58 -0.82 -13.31
C PHE A 110 -8.83 -0.22 -13.94
N MET A 111 -8.85 1.10 -14.06
CA MET A 111 -9.89 1.82 -14.78
C MET A 111 -9.34 3.04 -15.50
N ARG A 112 -10.11 3.56 -16.45
CA ARG A 112 -9.80 4.82 -17.09
C ARG A 112 -10.10 5.97 -16.14
N GLY A 113 -9.14 6.86 -16.00
CA GLY A 113 -9.27 7.97 -15.05
C GLY A 113 -10.21 9.09 -15.53
N ASP A 114 -10.58 9.14 -16.81
CA ASP A 114 -11.51 10.10 -17.39
C ASP A 114 -12.97 9.65 -17.28
N THR A 115 -13.24 8.37 -17.49
CA THR A 115 -14.60 7.81 -17.59
C THR A 115 -14.98 6.88 -16.46
N GLY A 116 -13.99 6.35 -15.70
CA GLY A 116 -14.19 5.28 -14.73
C GLY A 116 -14.50 3.93 -15.36
N ALA A 117 -14.32 3.77 -16.68
CA ALA A 117 -14.53 2.50 -17.36
C ALA A 117 -13.44 1.49 -16.98
N THR A 118 -13.83 0.22 -16.83
CA THR A 118 -12.90 -0.89 -16.54
C THR A 118 -11.82 -1.02 -17.62
N VAL A 119 -10.57 -1.13 -17.20
CA VAL A 119 -9.45 -1.59 -18.00
C VAL A 119 -9.11 -3.00 -17.52
N PRO A 120 -9.36 -4.06 -18.33
CA PRO A 120 -9.14 -5.43 -17.90
C PRO A 120 -7.68 -5.70 -17.54
N PHE A 121 -7.43 -6.30 -16.37
CA PHE A 121 -6.12 -6.81 -16.01
C PHE A 121 -5.75 -8.04 -16.86
N SER A 122 -6.75 -8.90 -17.12
CA SER A 122 -6.65 -10.03 -18.02
C SER A 122 -8.02 -10.37 -18.60
N ARG A 123 -8.08 -11.34 -19.54
CA ARG A 123 -9.33 -11.77 -20.16
C ARG A 123 -10.40 -12.27 -19.17
N LYS A 124 -10.00 -12.78 -17.99
CA LYS A 124 -10.92 -13.26 -16.95
C LYS A 124 -11.02 -12.33 -15.76
N ASP A 125 -10.13 -11.33 -15.70
CA ASP A 125 -10.07 -10.31 -14.69
C ASP A 125 -10.39 -8.96 -15.35
N ASP A 126 -11.68 -8.82 -15.69
CA ASP A 126 -12.29 -7.70 -16.40
C ASP A 126 -13.45 -7.10 -15.59
N GLY A 127 -13.47 -7.33 -14.29
CA GLY A 127 -14.55 -6.91 -13.40
C GLY A 127 -14.07 -6.52 -12.01
N ALA A 128 -14.77 -6.96 -10.98
CA ALA A 128 -14.47 -6.64 -9.59
C ALA A 128 -13.14 -7.22 -9.12
N ASP A 129 -12.35 -6.39 -8.44
CA ASP A 129 -11.19 -6.78 -7.63
C ASP A 129 -11.44 -6.39 -6.17
N LEU A 130 -11.64 -7.41 -5.33
CA LEU A 130 -11.98 -7.22 -3.92
C LEU A 130 -10.82 -6.62 -3.11
N VAL A 131 -9.59 -6.95 -3.47
CA VAL A 131 -8.39 -6.54 -2.72
C VAL A 131 -8.00 -5.11 -3.09
N GLU A 132 -7.98 -4.76 -4.37
CA GLU A 132 -7.77 -3.37 -4.81
C GLU A 132 -8.83 -2.44 -4.21
N THR A 133 -10.10 -2.87 -4.21
CA THR A 133 -11.19 -2.11 -3.58
C THR A 133 -10.99 -1.98 -2.06
N SER A 134 -10.41 -2.99 -1.41
CA SER A 134 -10.10 -2.91 0.02
C SER A 134 -9.04 -1.85 0.32
N LEU A 135 -7.99 -1.77 -0.49
CA LEU A 135 -6.96 -0.73 -0.37
C LEU A 135 -7.54 0.66 -0.64
N LEU A 136 -8.44 0.78 -1.62
CA LEU A 136 -9.17 2.03 -1.88
C LEU A 136 -9.97 2.47 -0.64
N PHE A 137 -10.78 1.58 -0.08
CA PHE A 137 -11.58 1.91 1.09
C PHE A 137 -10.74 2.18 2.34
N GLN A 138 -9.60 1.53 2.51
CA GLN A 138 -8.68 1.86 3.61
C GLN A 138 -8.28 3.34 3.56
N GLY A 139 -7.90 3.85 2.38
CA GLY A 139 -7.54 5.26 2.20
C GLY A 139 -8.72 6.21 2.32
N LEU A 140 -9.85 5.90 1.69
CA LEU A 140 -11.06 6.73 1.78
C LEU A 140 -11.62 6.83 3.20
N LEU A 141 -11.55 5.75 3.98
CA LEU A 141 -11.99 5.76 5.38
C LEU A 141 -11.06 6.57 6.27
N CYS A 142 -9.72 6.53 6.02
CA CYS A 142 -8.81 7.48 6.66
C CYS A 142 -9.18 8.92 6.32
N ALA A 143 -9.51 9.21 5.06
CA ALA A 143 -9.92 10.55 4.63
C ALA A 143 -11.26 10.97 5.25
N ARG A 144 -12.23 10.05 5.39
CA ARG A 144 -13.50 10.28 6.10
C ARG A 144 -13.25 10.67 7.57
N ALA A 145 -12.29 10.03 8.21
CA ALA A 145 -11.92 10.33 9.60
C ALA A 145 -11.12 11.63 9.74
N TYR A 146 -10.33 11.99 8.72
CA TYR A 146 -9.51 13.20 8.74
C TYR A 146 -10.32 14.47 8.46
N PHE A 147 -11.21 14.46 7.46
CA PHE A 147 -12.08 15.59 7.14
C PHE A 147 -13.31 15.59 8.04
N ASP A 148 -13.11 16.01 9.30
CA ASP A 148 -14.06 15.86 10.41
C ASP A 148 -14.75 17.17 10.83
N ARG A 149 -14.42 18.30 10.19
CA ARG A 149 -15.04 19.59 10.52
C ARG A 149 -16.52 19.61 10.15
N GLU A 150 -17.31 20.27 10.99
CA GLU A 150 -18.75 20.47 10.77
C GLU A 150 -19.02 21.61 9.77
N ILE A 151 -18.50 21.47 8.56
CA ILE A 151 -18.72 22.36 7.42
C ILE A 151 -19.32 21.57 6.26
N PRO A 152 -20.13 22.21 5.39
CA PRO A 152 -20.85 21.50 4.32
C PRO A 152 -19.95 20.66 3.41
N GLU A 153 -18.77 21.16 3.08
CA GLU A 153 -17.80 20.51 2.18
C GLU A 153 -17.32 19.19 2.76
N GLU A 154 -16.87 19.18 4.01
CA GLU A 154 -16.37 17.98 4.68
C GLU A 154 -17.49 17.01 5.03
N THR A 155 -18.63 17.50 5.47
CA THR A 155 -19.82 16.67 5.72
C THR A 155 -20.20 15.91 4.45
N ARG A 156 -20.23 16.59 3.29
CA ARG A 156 -20.52 15.94 2.00
C ARG A 156 -19.48 14.86 1.64
N LEU A 157 -18.19 15.12 1.89
CA LEU A 157 -17.14 14.10 1.66
C LEU A 157 -17.39 12.86 2.53
N ARG A 158 -17.66 13.04 3.83
CA ARG A 158 -17.95 11.94 4.75
C ARG A 158 -19.16 11.10 4.33
N GLU A 159 -20.24 11.77 3.91
CA GLU A 159 -21.48 11.14 3.43
C GLU A 159 -21.24 10.31 2.17
N ARG A 160 -20.53 10.87 1.19
CA ARG A 160 -20.20 10.21 -0.08
C ARG A 160 -19.33 8.96 0.16
N ILE A 161 -18.27 9.08 0.93
CA ILE A 161 -17.41 7.94 1.27
C ILE A 161 -18.23 6.87 2.03
N GLY A 162 -19.04 7.29 2.99
CA GLY A 162 -19.91 6.39 3.74
C GLY A 162 -20.93 5.68 2.86
N TRP A 163 -21.44 6.34 1.83
CA TRP A 163 -22.35 5.75 0.86
C TRP A 163 -21.64 4.70 0.00
N LEU A 164 -20.49 5.00 -0.58
CA LEU A 164 -19.71 4.05 -1.38
C LEU A 164 -19.39 2.78 -0.59
N TRP A 165 -18.94 2.92 0.66
CA TRP A 165 -18.63 1.77 1.51
C TRP A 165 -19.87 0.95 1.87
N ARG A 166 -21.01 1.58 2.11
CA ARG A 166 -22.28 0.90 2.40
C ARG A 166 -22.81 0.08 1.23
N GLU A 167 -22.56 0.54 0.00
CA GLU A 167 -23.03 -0.16 -1.22
C GLU A 167 -22.08 -1.29 -1.68
N ALA A 168 -20.93 -1.47 -1.03
CA ALA A 168 -20.00 -2.56 -1.31
C ALA A 168 -20.54 -3.91 -0.82
N GLU A 169 -20.86 -4.81 -1.73
CA GLU A 169 -21.53 -6.10 -1.46
C GLU A 169 -20.52 -7.21 -1.09
N TRP A 170 -19.80 -7.05 0.03
CA TRP A 170 -18.79 -8.02 0.50
C TRP A 170 -19.31 -9.45 0.55
N SER A 171 -20.56 -9.66 0.97
CA SER A 171 -21.19 -10.97 1.06
C SER A 171 -21.37 -11.67 -0.29
N TRP A 172 -21.43 -10.94 -1.42
CA TRP A 172 -21.45 -11.50 -2.76
C TRP A 172 -20.23 -12.39 -3.03
N PHE A 173 -19.06 -11.95 -2.56
CA PHE A 173 -17.79 -12.63 -2.78
C PHE A 173 -17.59 -13.89 -1.94
N THR A 174 -18.60 -14.29 -1.15
CA THR A 174 -18.69 -15.62 -0.54
C THR A 174 -19.28 -16.66 -1.48
N ARG A 175 -19.72 -16.27 -2.68
CA ARG A 175 -20.30 -17.18 -3.71
C ARG A 175 -21.46 -18.02 -3.16
N GLY A 176 -22.39 -17.39 -2.48
CA GLY A 176 -23.58 -18.04 -1.92
C GLY A 176 -23.34 -18.72 -0.56
N GLY A 177 -22.39 -18.24 0.23
CA GLY A 177 -22.17 -18.69 1.61
C GLY A 177 -20.96 -19.61 1.81
N ARG A 178 -20.00 -19.64 0.90
CA ARG A 178 -18.71 -20.27 1.17
C ARG A 178 -18.04 -19.56 2.36
N LYS A 179 -17.30 -20.30 3.16
CA LYS A 179 -16.57 -19.77 4.33
C LYS A 179 -15.24 -19.10 3.98
N VAL A 180 -15.17 -18.44 2.80
CA VAL A 180 -13.97 -17.76 2.31
C VAL A 180 -14.39 -16.67 1.32
N LEU A 181 -13.61 -15.59 1.24
CA LEU A 181 -13.77 -14.57 0.21
C LEU A 181 -13.07 -14.99 -1.08
N THR A 182 -13.67 -14.62 -2.22
CA THR A 182 -13.09 -14.80 -3.55
C THR A 182 -12.60 -13.45 -4.06
N TRP A 183 -11.39 -13.41 -4.63
CA TRP A 183 -10.69 -12.17 -5.01
C TRP A 183 -11.38 -11.44 -6.16
N HIS A 184 -11.70 -12.18 -7.26
CA HIS A 184 -12.15 -11.58 -8.51
C HIS A 184 -13.55 -12.05 -8.90
N TRP A 185 -14.31 -11.16 -9.52
CA TRP A 185 -15.53 -11.48 -10.21
C TRP A 185 -15.60 -10.76 -11.56
N SER A 186 -15.95 -11.48 -12.61
CA SER A 186 -16.04 -10.98 -13.99
C SER A 186 -17.51 -10.92 -14.43
N PRO A 187 -17.96 -9.83 -15.07
CA PRO A 187 -19.32 -9.75 -15.63
C PRO A 187 -19.57 -10.75 -16.75
N THR A 188 -18.51 -11.16 -17.44
CA THR A 188 -18.56 -12.12 -18.55
C THR A 188 -18.28 -13.57 -18.12
N ASN A 189 -17.40 -13.76 -17.14
CA ASN A 189 -16.88 -15.09 -16.76
C ASN A 189 -17.27 -15.50 -15.32
N GLY A 190 -18.01 -14.65 -14.58
CA GLY A 190 -18.34 -14.88 -13.17
C GLY A 190 -17.09 -15.09 -12.31
N PHE A 191 -17.07 -16.11 -11.50
CA PHE A 191 -15.93 -16.47 -10.64
C PHE A 191 -14.92 -17.42 -11.34
N ALA A 192 -14.71 -17.32 -12.64
CA ALA A 192 -13.87 -18.28 -13.39
C ALA A 192 -12.36 -18.19 -13.10
N VAL A 193 -11.87 -17.14 -12.46
CA VAL A 193 -10.49 -17.08 -11.91
C VAL A 193 -10.36 -18.01 -10.72
N ASP A 194 -11.43 -18.19 -9.94
CA ASP A 194 -11.57 -19.08 -8.77
C ASP A 194 -10.46 -18.89 -7.71
N HIS A 195 -9.99 -17.66 -7.54
CA HIS A 195 -8.96 -17.33 -6.58
C HIS A 195 -9.58 -17.05 -5.20
N GLU A 196 -9.62 -18.06 -4.36
CA GLU A 196 -10.01 -17.90 -2.96
C GLU A 196 -8.89 -17.21 -2.17
N ILE A 197 -9.25 -16.23 -1.34
CA ILE A 197 -8.29 -15.52 -0.48
C ILE A 197 -7.98 -16.39 0.74
N ARG A 198 -6.84 -17.08 0.68
CA ARG A 198 -6.37 -18.02 1.71
C ARG A 198 -4.90 -17.79 2.02
N GLY A 199 -4.46 -18.23 3.20
CA GLY A 199 -3.09 -18.06 3.66
C GLY A 199 -2.76 -16.62 4.06
N TRP A 200 -1.64 -16.41 4.73
CA TRP A 200 -1.20 -15.07 5.08
C TRP A 200 -0.75 -14.31 3.82
N ASN A 201 -1.40 -13.18 3.60
CA ASN A 201 -1.14 -12.24 2.51
C ASN A 201 -1.60 -10.84 2.90
N GLU A 202 -1.64 -9.89 1.96
CA GLU A 202 -2.06 -8.49 2.15
C GLU A 202 -3.52 -8.31 2.57
N CYS A 203 -4.34 -9.36 2.54
CA CYS A 203 -5.80 -9.29 2.66
C CYS A 203 -6.32 -9.24 4.10
N LEU A 204 -5.47 -8.97 5.12
CA LEU A 204 -5.97 -8.70 6.47
C LEU A 204 -6.98 -7.54 6.45
N ILE A 205 -6.64 -6.46 5.72
CA ILE A 205 -7.54 -5.32 5.56
C ILE A 205 -8.85 -5.70 4.85
N THR A 206 -8.79 -6.61 3.87
CA THR A 206 -9.95 -7.08 3.12
C THR A 206 -10.94 -7.79 4.04
N TYR A 207 -10.48 -8.73 4.85
CA TYR A 207 -11.33 -9.43 5.83
C TYR A 207 -11.86 -8.50 6.90
N LEU A 208 -11.03 -7.58 7.40
CA LEU A 208 -11.47 -6.59 8.37
C LEU A 208 -12.59 -5.71 7.81
N LEU A 209 -12.43 -5.15 6.62
CA LEU A 209 -13.43 -4.30 5.98
C LEU A 209 -14.71 -5.09 5.68
N ALA A 210 -14.59 -6.32 5.23
CA ALA A 210 -15.75 -7.18 4.96
C ALA A 210 -16.58 -7.47 6.21
N VAL A 211 -15.95 -7.71 7.37
CA VAL A 211 -16.63 -7.92 8.65
C VAL A 211 -17.16 -6.61 9.25
N SER A 212 -16.48 -5.48 8.97
CA SER A 212 -16.85 -4.14 9.46
C SER A 212 -17.93 -3.46 8.61
N ALA A 213 -18.28 -4.02 7.44
CA ALA A 213 -19.16 -3.37 6.47
C ALA A 213 -20.54 -3.03 7.08
N PRO A 214 -21.07 -1.82 6.80
CA PRO A 214 -22.33 -1.38 7.44
C PRO A 214 -23.55 -2.14 6.95
N ARG A 215 -23.55 -2.67 5.72
CA ARG A 215 -24.74 -3.29 5.12
C ARG A 215 -24.55 -4.74 4.69
N TYR A 216 -23.49 -5.05 3.98
CA TYR A 216 -23.26 -6.38 3.40
C TYR A 216 -22.10 -7.11 4.10
N ALA A 217 -22.03 -6.98 5.44
CA ALA A 217 -20.99 -7.60 6.24
C ALA A 217 -21.00 -9.13 6.10
N VAL A 218 -19.82 -9.70 6.22
CA VAL A 218 -19.65 -11.15 6.29
C VAL A 218 -19.46 -11.61 7.73
N PRO A 219 -19.81 -12.88 8.05
CA PRO A 219 -19.53 -13.46 9.37
C PRO A 219 -18.03 -13.55 9.66
N ALA A 220 -17.65 -13.40 10.94
CA ALA A 220 -16.24 -13.48 11.38
C ALA A 220 -15.62 -14.86 11.12
N GLU A 221 -16.42 -15.90 10.99
CA GLU A 221 -15.99 -17.27 10.66
C GLU A 221 -15.26 -17.33 9.32
N LEU A 222 -15.53 -16.42 8.38
CA LEU A 222 -14.78 -16.38 7.11
C LEU A 222 -13.29 -16.06 7.35
N TYR A 223 -13.01 -15.15 8.27
CA TYR A 223 -11.64 -14.85 8.68
C TYR A 223 -10.97 -16.07 9.32
N HIS A 224 -11.66 -16.72 10.25
CA HIS A 224 -11.09 -17.82 11.00
C HIS A 224 -10.99 -19.11 10.18
N ASP A 225 -12.11 -19.57 9.62
CA ASP A 225 -12.19 -20.87 8.95
C ASP A 225 -11.64 -20.83 7.51
N GLY A 226 -11.85 -19.71 6.81
CA GLY A 226 -11.49 -19.56 5.42
C GLY A 226 -10.04 -19.12 5.20
N TRP A 227 -9.62 -18.09 5.91
CA TRP A 227 -8.31 -17.46 5.71
C TRP A 227 -7.27 -17.98 6.70
N ALA A 228 -7.49 -17.80 8.01
CA ALA A 228 -6.49 -18.07 9.04
C ALA A 228 -6.26 -19.57 9.30
N MET A 229 -7.25 -20.43 9.12
CA MET A 229 -7.12 -21.89 9.24
C MET A 229 -6.68 -22.56 7.95
N SER A 230 -6.31 -21.79 6.96
CA SER A 230 -5.85 -22.32 5.68
C SER A 230 -4.33 -22.58 5.67
N ARG A 231 -3.90 -23.32 4.64
CA ARG A 231 -2.49 -23.57 4.40
C ARG A 231 -1.72 -22.26 4.24
N ASP A 232 -0.46 -22.23 4.67
CA ASP A 232 0.46 -21.08 4.55
C ASP A 232 0.03 -19.83 5.35
N PHE A 233 -0.83 -19.98 6.36
CA PHE A 233 -1.15 -18.90 7.29
C PHE A 233 -0.20 -18.93 8.51
N ILE A 234 -0.22 -20.01 9.32
CA ILE A 234 0.69 -20.17 10.45
C ILE A 234 2.04 -20.73 9.96
N ASN A 235 3.15 -20.12 10.36
CA ASN A 235 4.49 -20.57 10.00
C ASN A 235 5.27 -21.10 11.21
N ARG A 236 5.65 -20.25 12.16
CA ARG A 236 6.41 -20.57 13.37
C ARG A 236 7.81 -21.15 13.11
N ARG A 237 8.33 -21.03 11.90
CA ARG A 237 9.67 -21.53 11.55
C ARG A 237 10.69 -20.39 11.59
N PRO A 238 11.96 -20.67 11.96
CA PRO A 238 13.02 -19.69 11.87
C PRO A 238 13.56 -19.56 10.44
N PHE A 239 13.78 -18.31 10.01
CA PHE A 239 14.48 -17.93 8.79
C PHE A 239 15.52 -16.87 9.16
N GLU A 240 16.75 -16.99 8.66
CA GLU A 240 17.87 -16.11 9.03
C GLU A 240 18.02 -15.96 10.56
N GLY A 241 17.66 -17.00 11.33
CA GLY A 241 17.72 -16.99 12.79
C GLY A 241 16.56 -16.27 13.49
N VAL A 242 15.55 -15.81 12.76
CA VAL A 242 14.37 -15.09 13.27
C VAL A 242 13.12 -15.96 13.06
N GLU A 243 12.33 -16.18 14.11
CA GLU A 243 11.06 -16.89 13.99
C GLU A 243 10.06 -16.06 13.19
N LEU A 244 9.41 -16.69 12.20
CA LEU A 244 8.33 -16.07 11.40
C LEU A 244 6.99 -16.61 11.90
N PRO A 245 6.14 -15.77 12.54
CA PRO A 245 4.85 -16.24 13.04
C PRO A 245 3.90 -16.72 11.95
N LEU A 246 3.75 -15.93 10.87
CA LEU A 246 2.78 -16.14 9.80
C LEU A 246 3.43 -16.12 8.42
N GLY A 247 2.78 -16.75 7.44
CA GLY A 247 3.06 -16.60 6.02
C GLY A 247 3.91 -17.70 5.39
N PRO A 248 4.23 -17.54 4.11
CA PRO A 248 5.08 -18.48 3.38
C PRO A 248 6.52 -18.47 3.91
N PRO A 249 7.38 -19.41 3.45
CA PRO A 249 8.80 -19.37 3.78
C PRO A 249 9.42 -17.99 3.52
N TRP A 250 10.28 -17.53 4.44
CA TRP A 250 10.87 -16.17 4.48
C TRP A 250 9.87 -15.01 4.53
N GLY A 251 8.55 -15.25 4.62
CA GLY A 251 7.52 -14.22 4.70
C GLY A 251 6.93 -13.79 3.36
N GLY A 252 7.55 -14.16 2.24
CA GLY A 252 7.17 -13.66 0.92
C GLY A 252 7.61 -12.22 0.66
N PRO A 253 7.01 -11.53 -0.32
CA PRO A 253 7.30 -10.13 -0.63
C PRO A 253 6.98 -9.22 0.55
N LEU A 254 7.83 -8.21 0.79
CA LEU A 254 7.74 -7.41 2.04
C LEU A 254 6.51 -6.49 2.09
N PHE A 255 5.83 -6.24 0.96
CA PHE A 255 4.57 -5.47 0.96
C PHE A 255 3.48 -6.12 1.85
N LEU A 256 3.57 -7.43 2.12
CA LEU A 256 2.66 -8.12 3.05
C LEU A 256 2.74 -7.56 4.49
N ALA A 257 3.86 -6.93 4.86
CA ALA A 257 4.02 -6.21 6.12
C ALA A 257 3.58 -4.72 6.04
N HIS A 258 3.21 -4.23 4.86
CA HIS A 258 2.93 -2.80 4.65
C HIS A 258 1.48 -2.49 4.30
N PHE A 259 0.90 -3.12 3.27
CA PHE A 259 -0.35 -2.67 2.65
C PHE A 259 -1.53 -2.58 3.62
N SER A 260 -1.84 -3.65 4.34
CA SER A 260 -2.88 -3.62 5.38
C SER A 260 -2.53 -2.63 6.50
N PHE A 261 -1.24 -2.46 6.79
CA PHE A 261 -0.74 -1.67 7.91
C PHE A 261 -0.45 -0.20 7.56
N CYS A 262 -0.78 0.26 6.37
CA CYS A 262 -0.80 1.69 6.07
C CYS A 262 -1.87 2.42 6.90
N GLY A 263 -3.01 1.78 7.16
CA GLY A 263 -4.08 2.30 8.05
C GLY A 263 -4.21 1.54 9.36
N LEU A 264 -4.06 0.22 9.37
CA LEU A 264 -4.19 -0.62 10.55
C LEU A 264 -2.93 -0.54 11.42
N ASP A 265 -3.04 -0.07 12.67
CA ASP A 265 -1.91 0.03 13.60
C ASP A 265 -1.55 -1.36 14.15
N PRO A 266 -0.36 -1.90 13.82
CA PRO A 266 0.05 -3.22 14.30
C PRO A 266 0.53 -3.20 15.77
N ARG A 267 0.77 -2.02 16.38
CA ARG A 267 1.32 -1.91 17.74
C ARG A 267 0.31 -2.39 18.79
N GLY A 268 0.66 -3.49 19.45
CA GLY A 268 -0.23 -4.14 20.41
C GLY A 268 -1.50 -4.73 19.78
N LEU A 269 -1.53 -4.86 18.45
CA LEU A 269 -2.58 -5.54 17.72
C LEU A 269 -2.28 -7.04 17.70
N HIS A 270 -3.13 -7.82 18.35
CA HIS A 270 -2.98 -9.27 18.36
C HIS A 270 -4.34 -9.97 18.40
N ASP A 271 -4.37 -11.17 17.90
CA ASP A 271 -5.48 -12.11 18.01
C ASP A 271 -4.97 -13.47 18.50
N ARG A 272 -5.76 -14.53 18.31
CA ARG A 272 -5.34 -15.88 18.71
C ARG A 272 -4.24 -16.50 17.86
N TYR A 273 -3.87 -15.88 16.75
CA TYR A 273 -2.90 -16.42 15.78
C TYR A 273 -1.52 -15.80 15.93
N ALA A 274 -1.45 -14.48 16.09
CA ALA A 274 -0.18 -13.74 16.15
C ALA A 274 -0.31 -12.40 16.90
N ASP A 275 0.84 -11.88 17.31
CA ASP A 275 1.10 -10.46 17.51
C ASP A 275 1.57 -9.88 16.16
N TYR A 276 0.82 -8.91 15.63
CA TYR A 276 1.04 -8.38 14.29
C TYR A 276 2.21 -7.39 14.21
N TRP A 277 2.58 -6.78 15.34
CA TRP A 277 3.82 -6.02 15.42
C TRP A 277 5.03 -6.95 15.33
N GLU A 278 5.05 -8.01 16.11
CA GLU A 278 6.10 -9.02 16.05
C GLU A 278 6.20 -9.65 14.65
N GLN A 279 5.07 -10.00 14.04
CA GLN A 279 5.00 -10.53 12.68
C GLN A 279 5.72 -9.62 11.68
N ASN A 280 5.39 -8.33 11.68
CA ASN A 280 5.92 -7.38 10.70
C ASN A 280 7.38 -7.04 10.95
N VAL A 281 7.79 -6.89 12.22
CA VAL A 281 9.19 -6.71 12.61
C VAL A 281 10.03 -7.92 12.20
N ASN A 282 9.55 -9.13 12.46
CA ASN A 282 10.29 -10.35 12.14
C ASN A 282 10.38 -10.58 10.63
N HIS A 283 9.30 -10.37 9.88
CA HIS A 283 9.32 -10.44 8.42
C HIS A 283 10.33 -9.43 7.82
N THR A 284 10.34 -8.19 8.32
CA THR A 284 11.29 -7.15 7.90
C THR A 284 12.73 -7.55 8.21
N ARG A 285 12.99 -8.08 9.41
CA ARG A 285 14.33 -8.55 9.81
C ARG A 285 14.82 -9.73 8.97
N ILE A 286 13.93 -10.64 8.62
CA ILE A 286 14.26 -11.79 7.75
C ILE A 286 14.66 -11.29 6.35
N ASN A 287 13.88 -10.37 5.77
CA ASN A 287 14.18 -9.78 4.46
C ASN A 287 15.52 -9.03 4.46
N TYR A 288 15.75 -8.21 5.49
CA TYR A 288 17.00 -7.50 5.70
C TYR A 288 18.19 -8.48 5.85
N ALA A 289 18.09 -9.44 6.75
CA ALA A 289 19.17 -10.40 7.04
C ALA A 289 19.50 -11.25 5.81
N TYR A 290 18.52 -11.62 5.00
CA TYR A 290 18.72 -12.30 3.73
C TYR A 290 19.57 -11.45 2.76
N CYS A 291 19.23 -10.17 2.59
CA CYS A 291 19.99 -9.27 1.72
C CYS A 291 21.43 -9.06 2.25
N VAL A 292 21.62 -8.93 3.57
CA VAL A 292 22.94 -8.81 4.19
C VAL A 292 23.77 -10.09 3.99
N ARG A 293 23.17 -11.27 4.18
CA ARG A 293 23.84 -12.57 3.94
C ARG A 293 24.18 -12.77 2.47
N ASN A 294 23.34 -12.23 1.59
CA ASN A 294 23.55 -12.21 0.13
C ASN A 294 23.96 -13.58 -0.44
N PRO A 295 23.10 -14.59 -0.40
CA PRO A 295 23.49 -15.98 -0.73
C PRO A 295 23.89 -16.13 -2.21
N HIS A 296 23.38 -15.26 -3.08
CA HIS A 296 23.68 -15.25 -4.50
C HIS A 296 24.85 -14.33 -4.89
N ARG A 297 25.42 -13.60 -3.91
CA ARG A 297 26.53 -12.65 -4.11
C ARG A 297 26.21 -11.56 -5.13
N TYR A 298 24.99 -11.05 -5.14
CA TYR A 298 24.63 -9.94 -6.00
C TYR A 298 25.38 -8.68 -5.58
N ARG A 299 25.96 -7.98 -6.57
CA ARG A 299 26.57 -6.68 -6.34
C ARG A 299 25.49 -5.70 -5.84
N GLY A 300 25.82 -4.92 -4.81
CA GLY A 300 24.94 -3.94 -4.19
C GLY A 300 24.21 -4.44 -2.95
N TYR A 301 23.87 -5.73 -2.83
CA TYR A 301 23.20 -6.24 -1.64
C TYR A 301 24.07 -6.12 -0.38
N GLY A 302 23.53 -5.54 0.69
CA GLY A 302 24.25 -5.33 1.93
C GLY A 302 23.44 -4.64 3.03
N PRO A 303 24.11 -4.23 4.12
CA PRO A 303 23.43 -3.61 5.28
C PRO A 303 22.73 -2.28 4.97
N ASP A 304 23.17 -1.58 3.96
CA ASP A 304 22.64 -0.30 3.48
C ASP A 304 21.93 -0.41 2.12
N CYS A 305 21.83 -1.63 1.56
CA CYS A 305 21.15 -1.87 0.29
C CYS A 305 20.36 -3.18 0.34
N TRP A 306 19.09 -3.07 0.70
CA TRP A 306 18.19 -4.19 0.93
C TRP A 306 16.75 -3.84 0.59
N GLY A 307 15.91 -4.86 0.48
CA GLY A 307 14.48 -4.74 0.30
C GLY A 307 13.96 -5.50 -0.91
N LEU A 308 13.34 -6.66 -0.66
CA LEU A 308 12.70 -7.49 -1.67
C LEU A 308 11.19 -7.44 -1.52
N THR A 309 10.50 -6.96 -2.55
CA THR A 309 9.04 -6.90 -2.60
C THR A 309 8.57 -6.92 -4.05
N ALA A 310 7.26 -6.95 -4.29
CA ALA A 310 6.73 -6.84 -5.65
C ALA A 310 7.16 -5.53 -6.30
N GLY A 311 7.58 -5.60 -7.54
CA GLY A 311 8.06 -4.45 -8.31
C GLY A 311 8.58 -4.84 -9.69
N ASP A 312 9.01 -3.82 -10.45
CA ASP A 312 9.58 -4.01 -11.77
C ASP A 312 10.96 -4.69 -11.68
N THR A 313 11.20 -5.60 -12.60
CA THR A 313 12.48 -6.26 -12.83
C THR A 313 12.83 -6.20 -14.32
N PRO A 314 14.06 -6.54 -14.74
CA PRO A 314 14.39 -6.62 -16.18
C PRO A 314 13.46 -7.55 -16.97
N GLY A 315 12.82 -8.51 -16.30
CA GLY A 315 11.87 -9.46 -16.90
C GLY A 315 10.40 -9.03 -16.82
N GLY A 316 10.11 -7.82 -16.34
CA GLY A 316 8.77 -7.33 -16.07
C GLY A 316 8.43 -7.31 -14.56
N TYR A 317 7.18 -6.95 -14.23
CA TYR A 317 6.71 -6.91 -12.85
C TYR A 317 6.71 -8.31 -12.21
N THR A 318 7.28 -8.42 -11.02
CA THR A 318 7.42 -9.69 -10.29
C THR A 318 7.24 -9.47 -8.80
N ALA A 319 6.47 -10.34 -8.14
CA ALA A 319 6.40 -10.40 -6.68
C ALA A 319 7.63 -11.15 -6.15
N HIS A 320 8.79 -10.47 -6.07
CA HIS A 320 10.03 -11.10 -5.65
C HIS A 320 10.24 -11.02 -4.13
N ALA A 321 10.90 -12.05 -3.60
CA ALA A 321 11.11 -12.30 -2.19
C ALA A 321 12.38 -13.16 -2.02
N PRO A 322 12.84 -13.46 -0.80
CA PRO A 322 14.03 -14.31 -0.59
C PRO A 322 13.97 -15.67 -1.29
N ASP A 323 12.79 -16.28 -1.41
CA ASP A 323 12.60 -17.56 -2.12
C ASP A 323 12.36 -17.39 -3.64
N ASN A 324 12.26 -16.16 -4.12
CA ASN A 324 12.09 -15.79 -5.54
C ASN A 324 12.93 -14.56 -5.89
N ASP A 325 14.18 -14.54 -5.45
CA ASP A 325 15.09 -13.39 -5.61
C ASP A 325 15.51 -13.20 -7.08
N ARG A 326 15.36 -11.98 -7.56
CA ARG A 326 15.66 -11.56 -8.93
C ARG A 326 16.95 -10.75 -9.06
N GLY A 327 17.69 -10.57 -7.97
CA GLY A 327 18.88 -9.69 -7.95
C GLY A 327 18.50 -8.21 -8.11
N VAL A 328 17.30 -7.85 -7.68
CA VAL A 328 16.73 -6.49 -7.76
C VAL A 328 16.38 -6.02 -6.35
N ILE A 329 16.74 -4.79 -6.03
CA ILE A 329 16.28 -4.08 -4.83
C ILE A 329 15.14 -3.15 -5.22
N THR A 330 14.06 -3.21 -4.44
CA THR A 330 12.91 -2.30 -4.55
C THR A 330 12.98 -1.32 -3.38
N PRO A 331 13.29 -0.02 -3.59
CA PRO A 331 13.44 0.96 -2.51
C PRO A 331 12.23 1.03 -1.57
N ALA A 332 11.02 0.84 -2.10
CA ALA A 332 9.80 0.84 -1.31
C ALA A 332 9.82 -0.19 -0.17
N ALA A 333 10.45 -1.35 -0.35
CA ALA A 333 10.53 -2.38 0.68
C ALA A 333 11.27 -1.89 1.93
N ALA A 334 12.44 -1.26 1.76
CA ALA A 334 13.20 -0.70 2.88
C ALA A 334 12.52 0.54 3.47
N LEU A 335 12.03 1.46 2.61
CA LEU A 335 11.49 2.75 3.05
C LEU A 335 10.11 2.63 3.72
N ALA A 336 9.25 1.71 3.30
CA ALA A 336 8.00 1.44 3.99
C ALA A 336 8.21 0.68 5.31
N SER A 337 9.41 0.18 5.56
CA SER A 337 9.76 -0.54 6.79
C SER A 337 10.27 0.37 7.92
N PHE A 338 10.24 1.69 7.78
CA PHE A 338 10.67 2.61 8.84
C PHE A 338 10.08 2.31 10.22
N PRO A 339 8.79 1.98 10.37
CA PRO A 339 8.25 1.63 11.70
C PRO A 339 8.89 0.38 12.32
N TYR A 340 9.34 -0.56 11.50
CA TYR A 340 9.80 -1.89 11.95
C TYR A 340 11.31 -2.01 12.08
N ALA A 341 12.07 -1.22 11.29
CA ALA A 341 13.54 -1.30 11.22
C ALA A 341 14.13 0.09 10.90
N ALA A 342 13.86 1.08 11.75
CA ALA A 342 14.19 2.49 11.48
C ALA A 342 15.67 2.75 11.19
N ARG A 343 16.58 2.09 11.91
CA ARG A 343 18.03 2.24 11.71
C ARG A 343 18.48 1.69 10.37
N GLU A 344 18.01 0.51 10.01
CA GLU A 344 18.34 -0.19 8.78
C GLU A 344 17.69 0.52 7.56
N ALA A 345 16.45 0.98 7.71
CA ALA A 345 15.76 1.78 6.69
C ALA A 345 16.45 3.12 6.45
N MET A 346 16.95 3.78 7.51
CA MET A 346 17.69 5.04 7.38
C MET A 346 19.03 4.84 6.70
N ALA A 347 19.74 3.76 7.00
CA ALA A 347 20.99 3.41 6.31
C ALA A 347 20.74 3.19 4.81
N ALA A 348 19.70 2.44 4.46
CA ALA A 348 19.30 2.23 3.08
C ALA A 348 18.89 3.56 2.40
N LEU A 349 18.09 4.39 3.07
CA LEU A 349 17.68 5.68 2.53
C LEU A 349 18.88 6.57 2.20
N ARG A 350 19.88 6.64 3.09
CA ARG A 350 21.10 7.42 2.86
C ARG A 350 21.86 6.90 1.65
N HIS A 351 22.08 5.59 1.58
CA HIS A 351 22.76 4.96 0.45
C HIS A 351 22.01 5.20 -0.87
N PHE A 352 20.70 4.97 -0.89
CA PHE A 352 19.87 5.20 -2.07
C PHE A 352 19.91 6.65 -2.56
N TYR A 353 19.90 7.61 -1.62
CA TYR A 353 19.89 9.03 -1.98
C TYR A 353 21.28 9.58 -2.30
N GLN A 354 22.29 9.26 -1.48
CA GLN A 354 23.62 9.85 -1.58
C GLN A 354 24.51 9.16 -2.64
N ASP A 355 24.46 7.83 -2.68
CA ASP A 355 25.38 7.04 -3.52
C ASP A 355 24.74 6.63 -4.87
N LEU A 356 23.43 6.40 -4.87
CA LEU A 356 22.70 5.94 -6.05
C LEU A 356 21.72 6.99 -6.63
N GLY A 357 21.59 8.16 -6.01
CA GLY A 357 20.59 9.16 -6.36
C GLY A 357 20.58 9.54 -7.84
N ASP A 358 21.74 9.72 -8.46
CA ASP A 358 21.84 10.03 -9.90
C ASP A 358 21.15 8.99 -10.79
N ARG A 359 21.02 7.76 -10.33
CA ARG A 359 20.47 6.63 -11.08
C ARG A 359 19.01 6.34 -10.74
N ILE A 360 18.65 6.43 -9.44
CA ILE A 360 17.34 5.94 -8.93
C ILE A 360 16.43 7.02 -8.37
N TRP A 361 16.91 8.27 -8.21
CA TRP A 361 16.09 9.40 -7.74
C TRP A 361 15.54 10.20 -8.91
N GLY A 362 14.27 10.59 -8.85
CA GLY A 362 13.62 11.33 -9.92
C GLY A 362 12.49 12.24 -9.45
N ARG A 363 11.61 12.61 -10.40
CA ARG A 363 10.54 13.61 -10.18
C ARG A 363 9.55 13.23 -9.08
N PHE A 364 9.42 11.94 -8.75
CA PHE A 364 8.49 11.40 -7.77
C PHE A 364 9.17 10.59 -6.65
N GLY A 365 10.45 10.82 -6.41
CA GLY A 365 11.23 10.09 -5.43
C GLY A 365 12.03 8.96 -6.06
N PHE A 366 12.10 7.81 -5.39
CA PHE A 366 12.83 6.66 -5.90
C PHE A 366 12.03 5.90 -6.96
N VAL A 367 12.73 5.46 -8.00
CA VAL A 367 12.19 4.53 -9.01
C VAL A 367 11.81 3.19 -8.38
N ASP A 368 11.02 2.40 -9.08
CA ASP A 368 10.41 1.20 -8.52
C ASP A 368 11.44 0.12 -8.15
N GLY A 369 12.45 -0.12 -8.98
CA GLY A 369 13.48 -1.13 -8.69
C GLY A 369 14.82 -0.85 -9.36
N PHE A 370 15.87 -1.49 -8.87
CA PHE A 370 17.20 -1.44 -9.49
C PHE A 370 18.02 -2.69 -9.20
N SER A 371 19.00 -2.96 -10.06
CA SER A 371 19.98 -4.03 -9.92
C SER A 371 21.35 -3.55 -10.32
N GLU A 372 22.25 -3.37 -9.37
CA GLU A 372 23.64 -3.03 -9.67
C GLU A 372 24.37 -4.20 -10.35
N GLN A 373 23.98 -5.44 -10.05
CA GLN A 373 24.53 -6.63 -10.69
C GLN A 373 24.26 -6.66 -12.21
N GLN A 374 23.05 -6.21 -12.61
CA GLN A 374 22.61 -6.22 -14.01
C GLN A 374 22.76 -4.85 -14.67
N GLU A 375 23.27 -3.84 -13.94
CA GLU A 375 23.35 -2.43 -14.38
C GLU A 375 21.99 -1.90 -14.88
N TRP A 376 20.90 -2.36 -14.25
CA TRP A 376 19.54 -2.04 -14.60
C TRP A 376 18.89 -1.14 -13.54
N TYR A 377 18.19 -0.11 -13.98
CA TYR A 377 17.47 0.85 -13.15
C TYR A 377 16.11 1.09 -13.79
N ALA A 378 15.03 0.87 -13.05
CA ALA A 378 13.67 1.08 -13.56
C ALA A 378 13.48 2.53 -14.04
N ASP A 379 12.75 2.69 -15.13
CA ASP A 379 12.31 4.00 -15.62
C ASP A 379 10.90 4.35 -15.15
N THR A 380 10.45 3.71 -14.08
CA THR A 380 9.06 3.76 -13.60
C THR A 380 8.97 4.08 -12.12
N PHE A 381 7.84 4.70 -11.77
CA PHE A 381 7.32 4.84 -10.41
C PHE A 381 5.94 4.17 -10.39
N LEU A 382 5.64 3.33 -9.43
CA LEU A 382 4.37 2.62 -9.30
C LEU A 382 3.58 3.16 -8.11
N ALA A 383 2.27 3.39 -8.29
CA ALA A 383 1.40 3.87 -7.22
C ALA A 383 1.47 2.97 -5.98
N ILE A 384 1.46 1.66 -6.21
CA ILE A 384 1.46 0.64 -5.17
C ILE A 384 2.77 0.58 -4.37
N SER A 385 3.88 1.09 -4.94
CA SER A 385 5.17 1.23 -4.25
C SER A 385 5.31 2.58 -3.57
N GLN A 386 4.87 3.67 -4.21
CA GLN A 386 4.97 5.03 -3.67
C GLN A 386 4.03 5.23 -2.46
N GLY A 387 2.85 4.59 -2.46
CA GLY A 387 1.88 4.69 -1.39
C GLY A 387 2.41 4.25 -0.02
N PRO A 388 2.92 3.04 0.13
CA PRO A 388 3.51 2.58 1.38
C PRO A 388 4.71 3.43 1.85
N ILE A 389 5.53 3.98 0.94
CA ILE A 389 6.62 4.88 1.33
C ILE A 389 6.06 6.08 2.12
N ILE A 390 5.11 6.82 1.53
CA ILE A 390 4.58 8.02 2.17
C ILE A 390 3.77 7.71 3.43
N ALA A 391 2.94 6.66 3.40
CA ALA A 391 2.08 6.27 4.50
C ALA A 391 2.87 5.75 5.71
N MET A 392 3.81 4.84 5.49
CA MET A 392 4.56 4.22 6.60
C MET A 392 5.63 5.14 7.18
N ILE A 393 6.25 6.03 6.39
CA ILE A 393 7.10 7.09 6.96
C ILE A 393 6.26 8.04 7.83
N GLU A 394 5.03 8.41 7.41
CA GLU A 394 4.15 9.22 8.25
C GLU A 394 3.76 8.50 9.53
N ASN A 395 3.43 7.22 9.45
CA ASN A 395 3.12 6.42 10.63
C ASN A 395 4.32 6.28 11.58
N TYR A 396 5.55 6.15 11.05
CA TYR A 396 6.77 6.19 11.86
C TYR A 396 6.95 7.54 12.56
N ARG A 397 6.72 8.66 11.86
CA ARG A 397 6.94 10.03 12.39
C ARG A 397 5.88 10.46 13.39
N SER A 398 4.61 10.13 13.16
CA SER A 398 3.48 10.70 13.94
C SER A 398 2.39 9.69 14.33
N GLY A 399 2.30 8.54 13.67
CA GLY A 399 1.20 7.59 13.84
C GLY A 399 -0.15 8.10 13.30
N LEU A 400 -0.14 9.13 12.44
CA LEU A 400 -1.36 9.82 12.00
C LEU A 400 -2.37 8.89 11.35
N LEU A 401 -1.98 8.16 10.32
CA LEU A 401 -2.92 7.32 9.56
C LEU A 401 -3.43 6.16 10.42
N TRP A 402 -2.58 5.60 11.27
CA TRP A 402 -2.96 4.60 12.26
C TRP A 402 -4.03 5.13 13.22
N LYS A 403 -3.80 6.33 13.80
CA LYS A 403 -4.77 6.95 14.71
C LYS A 403 -6.12 7.18 14.01
N LEU A 404 -6.10 7.68 12.78
CA LEU A 404 -7.32 7.94 12.02
C LEU A 404 -8.11 6.66 11.74
N PHE A 405 -7.46 5.64 11.20
CA PHE A 405 -8.13 4.40 10.83
C PHE A 405 -8.63 3.62 12.03
N MET A 406 -7.79 3.48 13.06
CA MET A 406 -8.15 2.78 14.30
C MET A 406 -9.20 3.52 15.14
N GLY A 407 -9.41 4.81 14.90
CA GLY A 407 -10.47 5.62 15.55
C GLY A 407 -11.86 5.45 14.94
N ILE A 408 -12.00 4.71 13.83
CA ILE A 408 -13.28 4.51 13.13
C ILE A 408 -14.13 3.49 13.88
N PRO A 409 -15.36 3.86 14.35
CA PRO A 409 -16.17 2.97 15.18
C PRO A 409 -16.50 1.62 14.51
N GLU A 410 -16.78 1.62 13.20
CA GLU A 410 -17.10 0.40 12.47
C GLU A 410 -15.88 -0.53 12.36
N ILE A 411 -14.68 0.02 12.25
CA ILE A 411 -13.41 -0.75 12.23
C ILE A 411 -13.14 -1.35 13.61
N GLN A 412 -13.33 -0.57 14.69
CA GLN A 412 -13.20 -1.08 16.06
C GLN A 412 -14.19 -2.23 16.32
N ALA A 413 -15.45 -2.05 15.93
CA ALA A 413 -16.46 -3.11 16.06
C ALA A 413 -16.09 -4.37 15.25
N GLY A 414 -15.53 -4.20 14.03
CA GLY A 414 -15.04 -5.30 13.20
C GLY A 414 -13.87 -6.04 13.86
N LEU A 415 -12.88 -5.33 14.37
CA LEU A 415 -11.75 -5.92 15.08
C LEU A 415 -12.19 -6.73 16.30
N LEU A 416 -13.13 -6.19 17.09
CA LEU A 416 -13.71 -6.91 18.24
C LEU A 416 -14.44 -8.19 17.80
N LYS A 417 -15.24 -8.13 16.71
CA LYS A 417 -15.93 -9.33 16.16
C LYS A 417 -14.93 -10.41 15.70
N LEU A 418 -13.78 -10.00 15.16
CA LEU A 418 -12.69 -10.89 14.76
C LEU A 418 -11.84 -11.40 15.94
N GLY A 419 -12.12 -10.94 17.16
CA GLY A 419 -11.40 -11.35 18.37
C GLY A 419 -10.03 -10.68 18.55
N PHE A 420 -9.80 -9.57 17.87
CA PHE A 420 -8.59 -8.78 18.07
C PHE A 420 -8.57 -8.06 19.40
N ARG A 421 -7.37 -7.83 19.90
CA ARG A 421 -7.05 -6.91 20.98
C ARG A 421 -6.08 -5.85 20.48
N SER A 422 -6.26 -4.62 20.94
CA SER A 422 -5.40 -3.48 20.60
C SER A 422 -5.57 -2.39 21.65
N PRO A 423 -4.54 -1.55 21.90
CA PRO A 423 -4.69 -0.35 22.75
C PRO A 423 -5.74 0.65 22.25
N HIS A 424 -6.16 0.56 21.00
CA HIS A 424 -7.21 1.40 20.40
C HIS A 424 -8.63 0.85 20.65
N LEU A 425 -8.76 -0.35 21.18
CA LEU A 425 -10.06 -0.97 21.48
C LEU A 425 -10.32 -0.83 22.99
N ALA A 426 -11.32 -0.04 23.32
CA ALA A 426 -11.74 0.18 24.71
C ALA A 426 -12.55 -1.00 25.26
#